data_3158d43b3ec0e3feafba5ab7dd38642a
#
_entry.id   3158d43b3ec0e3feafba5ab7dd38642a
#
_cell.length_a   1.000
_cell.length_b   1.000
_cell.length_c   1.000
_cell.angle_alpha   90.00
_cell.angle_beta   90.00
_cell.angle_gamma   90.00
#
_symmetry.space_group_name_H-M   'P 1'
#
loop_
_entity.id
_entity.type
_entity.pdbx_description
1 polymer ?
#
loop_
_entity_poly.entity_id
_entity_poly.type
_entity_poly.pdbx_seq_one_letter_code
_entity_poly.pdbx_strand_id
1 'polypeptide(L)'
;MNEIIGAQHEFHDAEFVAGWADRFAPTPERLKLFNVILSELKSRIPQVSCVVELGIGPGYLADHLLGELPGIRYFGVDFSGPMLDIARQRLKPHSPRIAYVQADLVKDNWWTDIPMSVNAIVSTWALHDLGSQENVEVVYKDCAQVLGDGGMLLNGDFIKPDKAIYEYEPGRFEIAKHIAMLCRVGFESADCLLVLEEEIESPTAAQNYACVRGVV
;
A
#
# COMPACT_ATOMS: atom_id res chain seq x y z
N MET A 1 -6.77 24.24 -2.08
CA MET A 1 -6.20 23.00 -1.56
C MET A 1 -7.12 21.90 -2.05
N ASN A 2 -6.64 21.03 -2.91
CA ASN A 2 -7.42 19.87 -3.32
C ASN A 2 -7.54 18.96 -2.11
N GLU A 3 -8.74 18.64 -1.70
CA GLU A 3 -9.03 17.61 -0.72
C GLU A 3 -8.73 16.28 -1.39
N ILE A 4 -7.61 15.68 -1.03
CA ILE A 4 -6.97 14.60 -1.78
C ILE A 4 -7.70 13.28 -1.55
N ILE A 5 -8.17 13.07 -0.35
CA ILE A 5 -9.05 11.98 0.06
C ILE A 5 -10.02 12.58 1.07
N GLY A 6 -11.30 12.55 0.81
CA GLY A 6 -12.31 13.15 1.67
C GLY A 6 -13.70 12.63 1.39
N ALA A 7 -14.68 13.08 2.16
CA ALA A 7 -16.07 12.62 2.09
C ALA A 7 -16.76 12.83 0.73
N GLN A 8 -16.17 13.65 -0.15
CA GLN A 8 -16.69 13.94 -1.50
C GLN A 8 -15.84 13.32 -2.61
N HIS A 9 -14.84 12.48 -2.27
CA HIS A 9 -14.02 11.82 -3.27
C HIS A 9 -14.87 10.83 -4.09
N GLU A 10 -14.59 10.73 -5.40
CA GLU A 10 -15.34 9.86 -6.32
C GLU A 10 -15.31 8.37 -5.92
N PHE A 11 -14.33 7.93 -5.12
CA PHE A 11 -14.28 6.57 -4.56
C PHE A 11 -15.36 6.30 -3.50
N HIS A 12 -16.20 7.26 -3.14
CA HIS A 12 -17.43 7.02 -2.39
C HIS A 12 -18.65 6.71 -3.28
N ASP A 13 -18.51 6.86 -4.60
CA ASP A 13 -19.52 6.48 -5.58
C ASP A 13 -19.35 5.02 -5.99
N ALA A 14 -20.36 4.19 -5.71
CA ALA A 14 -20.29 2.74 -5.95
C ALA A 14 -20.23 2.38 -7.44
N GLU A 15 -20.87 3.16 -8.33
CA GLU A 15 -20.84 2.91 -9.76
C GLU A 15 -19.48 3.27 -10.35
N PHE A 16 -18.91 4.40 -9.94
CA PHE A 16 -17.55 4.79 -10.31
C PHE A 16 -16.54 3.73 -9.88
N VAL A 17 -16.60 3.30 -8.62
CA VAL A 17 -15.68 2.32 -8.02
C VAL A 17 -15.78 0.95 -8.71
N ALA A 18 -16.97 0.48 -9.06
CA ALA A 18 -17.14 -0.77 -9.79
C ALA A 18 -16.42 -0.75 -11.15
N GLY A 19 -16.63 0.33 -11.93
CA GLY A 19 -15.97 0.50 -13.22
C GLY A 19 -14.44 0.73 -13.10
N TRP A 20 -13.99 1.34 -12.02
CA TRP A 20 -12.57 1.54 -11.72
C TRP A 20 -11.89 0.22 -11.37
N ALA A 21 -12.48 -0.58 -10.47
CA ALA A 21 -11.93 -1.83 -9.99
C ALA A 21 -11.65 -2.82 -11.13
N ASP A 22 -12.54 -2.94 -12.11
CA ASP A 22 -12.36 -3.81 -13.27
C ASP A 22 -11.17 -3.41 -14.16
N ARG A 23 -10.95 -2.09 -14.31
CA ARG A 23 -9.82 -1.57 -15.12
C ARG A 23 -8.47 -1.80 -14.46
N PHE A 24 -8.42 -1.91 -13.15
CA PHE A 24 -7.19 -2.08 -12.37
C PHE A 24 -6.89 -3.54 -12.00
N ALA A 25 -7.48 -4.51 -12.68
CA ALA A 25 -7.08 -5.90 -12.57
C ALA A 25 -5.55 -6.06 -12.79
N PRO A 26 -4.87 -6.93 -12.03
CA PRO A 26 -3.42 -7.05 -12.10
C PRO A 26 -2.94 -7.43 -13.49
N THR A 27 -2.04 -6.61 -14.06
CA THR A 27 -1.28 -6.93 -15.25
C THR A 27 -0.10 -7.85 -14.90
N PRO A 28 0.56 -8.48 -15.89
CA PRO A 28 1.79 -9.25 -15.62
C PRO A 28 2.86 -8.46 -14.87
N GLU A 29 2.99 -7.16 -15.14
CA GLU A 29 3.93 -6.27 -14.44
C GLU A 29 3.52 -6.04 -12.98
N ARG A 30 2.24 -5.80 -12.74
CA ARG A 30 1.70 -5.68 -11.37
C ARG A 30 1.88 -6.96 -10.57
N LEU A 31 1.73 -8.12 -11.20
CA LEU A 31 2.00 -9.40 -10.56
C LEU A 31 3.47 -9.57 -10.17
N LYS A 32 4.44 -8.97 -10.88
CA LYS A 32 5.84 -8.96 -10.45
C LYS A 32 6.00 -8.26 -9.11
N LEU A 33 5.33 -7.10 -8.92
CA LEU A 33 5.34 -6.38 -7.66
C LEU A 33 4.72 -7.20 -6.53
N PHE A 34 3.56 -7.83 -6.77
CA PHE A 34 2.91 -8.71 -5.79
C PHE A 34 3.82 -9.88 -5.39
N ASN A 35 4.54 -10.46 -6.36
CA ASN A 35 5.48 -11.56 -6.10
C ASN A 35 6.71 -11.13 -5.28
N VAL A 36 7.20 -9.90 -5.45
CA VAL A 36 8.27 -9.35 -4.60
C VAL A 36 7.77 -9.21 -3.16
N ILE A 37 6.61 -8.61 -2.94
CA ILE A 37 5.98 -8.49 -1.63
C ILE A 37 5.79 -9.89 -1.00
N LEU A 38 5.22 -10.83 -1.75
CA LEU A 38 5.01 -12.21 -1.31
C LEU A 38 6.33 -12.89 -0.91
N SER A 39 7.38 -12.72 -1.71
CA SER A 39 8.70 -13.30 -1.44
C SER A 39 9.29 -12.76 -0.13
N GLU A 40 9.19 -11.46 0.11
CA GLU A 40 9.65 -10.83 1.35
C GLU A 40 8.89 -11.37 2.56
N LEU A 41 7.56 -11.46 2.48
CA LEU A 41 6.75 -12.04 3.55
C LEU A 41 7.11 -13.51 3.80
N LYS A 42 7.25 -14.33 2.75
CA LYS A 42 7.63 -15.75 2.85
C LYS A 42 9.00 -15.95 3.49
N SER A 43 9.96 -15.07 3.23
CA SER A 43 11.31 -15.17 3.80
C SER A 43 11.35 -15.02 5.31
N ARG A 44 10.29 -14.48 5.91
CA ARG A 44 10.17 -14.19 7.35
C ARG A 44 9.09 -15.02 8.06
N ILE A 45 8.49 -15.99 7.39
CA ILE A 45 7.60 -16.97 8.06
C ILE A 45 8.46 -17.93 8.92
N PRO A 46 8.06 -18.28 10.16
CA PRO A 46 6.75 -18.05 10.80
C PRO A 46 6.58 -16.71 11.54
N GLN A 47 7.54 -15.80 11.48
CA GLN A 47 7.51 -14.54 12.23
C GLN A 47 6.38 -13.61 11.76
N VAL A 48 6.01 -13.66 10.46
CA VAL A 48 4.89 -12.91 9.94
C VAL A 48 3.60 -13.67 10.15
N SER A 49 2.79 -13.21 11.09
CA SER A 49 1.47 -13.77 11.42
C SER A 49 0.33 -12.77 11.22
N CYS A 50 0.63 -11.47 11.25
CA CYS A 50 -0.32 -10.38 11.05
C CYS A 50 0.18 -9.42 9.97
N VAL A 51 -0.62 -9.25 8.92
CA VAL A 51 -0.36 -8.32 7.81
C VAL A 51 -1.48 -7.29 7.75
N VAL A 52 -1.11 -6.02 7.59
CA VAL A 52 -2.03 -4.91 7.33
C VAL A 52 -1.78 -4.38 5.94
N GLU A 53 -2.82 -4.20 5.13
CA GLU A 53 -2.74 -3.53 3.83
C GLU A 53 -3.37 -2.15 3.91
N LEU A 54 -2.59 -1.13 3.57
CA LEU A 54 -3.04 0.25 3.48
C LEU A 54 -3.50 0.57 2.06
N GLY A 55 -4.74 1.02 1.92
CA GLY A 55 -5.38 1.19 0.62
C GLY A 55 -5.65 -0.15 -0.05
N ILE A 56 -6.43 -1.05 0.62
CA ILE A 56 -6.72 -2.39 0.07
C ILE A 56 -7.44 -2.35 -1.28
N GLY A 57 -8.17 -1.26 -1.56
CA GLY A 57 -8.94 -1.12 -2.78
C GLY A 57 -9.85 -2.32 -3.05
N PRO A 58 -9.85 -2.87 -4.29
CA PRO A 58 -10.64 -4.04 -4.65
C PRO A 58 -10.09 -5.38 -4.11
N GLY A 59 -8.98 -5.38 -3.35
CA GLY A 59 -8.44 -6.55 -2.68
C GLY A 59 -7.59 -7.49 -3.53
N TYR A 60 -6.97 -7.03 -4.61
CA TYR A 60 -6.16 -7.88 -5.49
C TYR A 60 -4.88 -8.38 -4.83
N LEU A 61 -4.12 -7.51 -4.14
CA LEU A 61 -2.93 -7.94 -3.41
C LEU A 61 -3.31 -8.87 -2.27
N ALA A 62 -4.35 -8.53 -1.50
CA ALA A 62 -4.86 -9.37 -0.42
C ALA A 62 -5.22 -10.78 -0.89
N ASP A 63 -5.92 -10.92 -2.04
CA ASP A 63 -6.28 -12.22 -2.62
C ASP A 63 -5.03 -13.05 -2.96
N HIS A 64 -4.05 -12.41 -3.60
CA HIS A 64 -2.77 -13.03 -3.94
C HIS A 64 -2.01 -13.52 -2.70
N LEU A 65 -1.89 -12.66 -1.67
CA LEU A 65 -1.16 -13.00 -0.44
C LEU A 65 -1.87 -14.05 0.40
N LEU A 66 -3.20 -13.92 0.59
CA LEU A 66 -3.98 -14.87 1.38
C LEU A 66 -4.09 -16.25 0.73
N GLY A 67 -4.04 -16.32 -0.61
CA GLY A 67 -3.97 -17.57 -1.34
C GLY A 67 -2.67 -18.33 -1.11
N GLU A 68 -1.55 -17.61 -1.00
CA GLU A 68 -0.21 -18.15 -0.89
C GLU A 68 0.30 -18.31 0.55
N LEU A 69 -0.30 -17.61 1.52
CA LEU A 69 0.09 -17.56 2.92
C LEU A 69 -1.07 -17.99 3.84
N PRO A 70 -1.30 -19.30 4.00
CA PRO A 70 -2.48 -19.80 4.73
C PRO A 70 -2.45 -19.48 6.24
N GLY A 71 -1.29 -19.16 6.80
CA GLY A 71 -1.11 -18.93 8.24
C GLY A 71 -1.30 -17.50 8.72
N ILE A 72 -1.48 -16.52 7.82
CA ILE A 72 -1.56 -15.11 8.22
C ILE A 72 -2.99 -14.65 8.55
N ARG A 73 -3.08 -13.70 9.48
CA ARG A 73 -4.25 -12.82 9.69
C ARG A 73 -4.03 -11.55 8.89
N TYR A 74 -5.07 -11.04 8.26
CA TYR A 74 -4.99 -9.90 7.37
C TYR A 74 -5.98 -8.81 7.76
N PHE A 75 -5.55 -7.56 7.69
CA PHE A 75 -6.39 -6.40 7.92
C PHE A 75 -6.28 -5.46 6.72
N GLY A 76 -7.39 -5.25 6.04
CA GLY A 76 -7.45 -4.32 4.91
C GLY A 76 -8.01 -2.99 5.33
N VAL A 77 -7.22 -1.93 5.17
CA VAL A 77 -7.62 -0.55 5.48
C VAL A 77 -7.91 0.19 4.18
N ASP A 78 -9.05 0.86 4.11
CA ASP A 78 -9.40 1.78 3.02
C ASP A 78 -10.38 2.84 3.51
N PHE A 79 -10.32 4.04 2.94
CA PHE A 79 -11.28 5.10 3.28
C PHE A 79 -12.63 4.91 2.58
N SER A 80 -12.64 4.21 1.45
CA SER A 80 -13.81 4.00 0.60
C SER A 80 -14.63 2.78 1.04
N GLY A 81 -15.83 3.01 1.53
CA GLY A 81 -16.80 1.95 1.81
C GLY A 81 -17.10 1.07 0.57
N PRO A 82 -17.40 1.64 -0.62
CA PRO A 82 -17.58 0.88 -1.85
C PRO A 82 -16.38 0.00 -2.25
N MET A 83 -15.13 0.48 -2.07
CA MET A 83 -13.94 -0.36 -2.29
C MET A 83 -13.90 -1.55 -1.33
N LEU A 84 -14.16 -1.31 -0.04
CA LEU A 84 -14.23 -2.38 0.96
C LEU A 84 -15.34 -3.40 0.65
N ASP A 85 -16.45 -2.98 0.06
CA ASP A 85 -17.53 -3.89 -0.34
C ASP A 85 -17.09 -4.81 -1.50
N ILE A 86 -16.36 -4.28 -2.49
CA ILE A 86 -15.77 -5.09 -3.55
C ILE A 86 -14.71 -6.05 -2.98
N ALA A 87 -13.83 -5.55 -2.09
CA ALA A 87 -12.84 -6.40 -1.42
C ALA A 87 -13.49 -7.54 -0.64
N ARG A 88 -14.57 -7.28 0.12
CA ARG A 88 -15.33 -8.32 0.84
C ARG A 88 -15.89 -9.39 -0.09
N GLN A 89 -16.38 -9.01 -1.26
CA GLN A 89 -16.89 -9.97 -2.24
C GLN A 89 -15.77 -10.83 -2.82
N ARG A 90 -14.64 -10.22 -3.24
CA ARG A 90 -13.47 -10.91 -3.79
C ARG A 90 -12.87 -11.87 -2.78
N LEU A 91 -12.69 -11.40 -1.54
CA LEU A 91 -11.98 -12.11 -0.49
C LEU A 91 -12.86 -13.03 0.35
N LYS A 92 -14.11 -13.28 -0.09
CA LYS A 92 -15.03 -14.20 0.57
C LYS A 92 -14.42 -15.58 0.89
N PRO A 93 -13.59 -16.19 0.02
CA PRO A 93 -12.93 -17.47 0.32
C PRO A 93 -11.97 -17.38 1.51
N HIS A 94 -11.45 -16.18 1.81
CA HIS A 94 -10.50 -15.91 2.89
C HIS A 94 -11.14 -15.31 4.14
N SER A 95 -12.47 -15.16 4.18
CA SER A 95 -13.23 -14.44 5.23
C SER A 95 -12.86 -14.78 6.69
N PRO A 96 -12.48 -16.02 7.05
CA PRO A 96 -12.08 -16.33 8.42
C PRO A 96 -10.74 -15.68 8.84
N ARG A 97 -9.95 -15.18 7.89
CA ARG A 97 -8.60 -14.68 8.11
C ARG A 97 -8.42 -13.19 7.83
N ILE A 98 -9.45 -12.52 7.32
CA ILE A 98 -9.40 -11.10 6.98
C ILE A 98 -10.45 -10.30 7.74
N ALA A 99 -10.05 -9.10 8.18
CA ALA A 99 -10.92 -8.06 8.69
C ALA A 99 -10.69 -6.76 7.91
N TYR A 100 -11.67 -5.84 7.99
CA TYR A 100 -11.64 -4.59 7.22
C TYR A 100 -11.82 -3.41 8.18
N VAL A 101 -11.02 -2.37 7.95
CA VAL A 101 -11.07 -1.11 8.68
C VAL A 101 -11.38 0.00 7.67
N GLN A 102 -12.46 0.73 7.87
CA GLN A 102 -12.74 1.92 7.08
C GLN A 102 -12.12 3.13 7.78
N ALA A 103 -11.05 3.69 7.19
CA ALA A 103 -10.32 4.81 7.77
C ALA A 103 -9.59 5.63 6.70
N ASP A 104 -9.50 6.94 6.92
CA ASP A 104 -8.60 7.85 6.23
C ASP A 104 -7.21 7.73 6.86
N LEU A 105 -6.21 7.31 6.08
CA LEU A 105 -4.86 7.00 6.57
C LEU A 105 -4.14 8.22 7.20
N VAL A 106 -4.55 9.44 6.85
CA VAL A 106 -3.91 10.66 7.35
C VAL A 106 -4.66 11.24 8.56
N LYS A 107 -5.98 11.08 8.61
CA LYS A 107 -6.84 11.73 9.62
C LYS A 107 -7.23 10.82 10.77
N ASP A 108 -7.29 9.50 10.52
CA ASP A 108 -7.80 8.54 11.48
C ASP A 108 -6.67 7.68 12.08
N ASN A 109 -6.88 7.21 13.29
CA ASN A 109 -6.00 6.22 13.94
C ASN A 109 -6.38 4.81 13.46
N TRP A 110 -6.12 4.50 12.19
CA TRP A 110 -6.54 3.27 11.51
C TRP A 110 -6.10 1.97 12.20
N TRP A 111 -5.07 2.03 13.05
CA TRP A 111 -4.55 0.87 13.79
C TRP A 111 -5.31 0.52 15.07
N THR A 112 -6.20 1.38 15.55
CA THR A 112 -6.90 1.21 16.84
C THR A 112 -7.75 -0.07 16.89
N ASP A 113 -8.30 -0.46 15.75
CA ASP A 113 -9.15 -1.65 15.64
C ASP A 113 -8.36 -2.94 15.30
N ILE A 114 -7.01 -2.88 15.30
CA ILE A 114 -6.15 -4.02 15.03
C ILE A 114 -5.71 -4.65 16.37
N PRO A 115 -6.25 -5.80 16.76
CA PRO A 115 -6.16 -6.32 18.13
C PRO A 115 -4.88 -7.11 18.41
N MET A 116 -3.84 -7.01 17.57
CA MET A 116 -2.63 -7.84 17.66
C MET A 116 -1.39 -7.11 17.14
N SER A 117 -0.22 -7.61 17.52
CA SER A 117 1.04 -7.09 16.99
C SER A 117 1.10 -7.25 15.47
N VAL A 118 1.40 -6.16 14.79
CA VAL A 118 1.56 -6.14 13.34
C VAL A 118 2.99 -6.49 12.98
N ASN A 119 3.18 -7.51 12.13
CA ASN A 119 4.51 -7.94 11.69
C ASN A 119 4.90 -7.37 10.34
N ALA A 120 3.91 -7.11 9.49
CA ALA A 120 4.13 -6.50 8.20
C ALA A 120 2.98 -5.55 7.82
N ILE A 121 3.34 -4.43 7.24
CA ILE A 121 2.42 -3.51 6.60
C ILE A 121 2.76 -3.50 5.11
N VAL A 122 1.76 -3.63 4.26
CA VAL A 122 1.91 -3.60 2.81
C VAL A 122 1.02 -2.53 2.21
N SER A 123 1.42 -1.96 1.09
CA SER A 123 0.59 -1.05 0.31
C SER A 123 0.95 -1.17 -1.17
N THR A 124 -0.03 -1.04 -2.06
CA THR A 124 0.23 -0.95 -3.50
C THR A 124 -0.66 0.10 -4.14
N TRP A 125 -0.03 1.02 -4.88
CA TRP A 125 -0.70 2.09 -5.65
C TRP A 125 -1.75 2.87 -4.86
N ALA A 126 -1.42 3.23 -3.61
CA ALA A 126 -2.33 3.95 -2.72
C ALA A 126 -1.72 5.20 -2.08
N LEU A 127 -0.46 5.15 -1.65
CA LEU A 127 0.10 6.26 -0.87
C LEU A 127 0.42 7.50 -1.72
N HIS A 128 0.67 7.35 -3.04
CA HIS A 128 0.83 8.48 -3.94
C HIS A 128 -0.43 9.37 -4.01
N ASP A 129 -1.61 8.79 -3.81
CA ASP A 129 -2.90 9.50 -3.80
C ASP A 129 -3.16 10.29 -2.52
N LEU A 130 -2.28 10.19 -1.51
CA LEU A 130 -2.35 11.03 -0.29
C LEU A 130 -2.00 12.51 -0.55
N GLY A 131 -1.51 12.83 -1.75
CA GLY A 131 -1.42 14.15 -2.37
C GLY A 131 -0.32 15.05 -1.86
N SER A 132 0.47 14.64 -0.89
CA SER A 132 1.69 15.33 -0.50
C SER A 132 2.70 14.40 0.15
N GLN A 133 3.97 14.80 0.11
CA GLN A 133 5.04 14.07 0.78
C GLN A 133 4.86 14.06 2.30
N GLU A 134 4.34 15.14 2.86
CA GLU A 134 4.05 15.27 4.28
C GLU A 134 3.01 14.25 4.74
N ASN A 135 1.97 14.03 3.95
CA ASN A 135 0.95 13.04 4.25
C ASN A 135 1.51 11.61 4.20
N VAL A 136 2.37 11.30 3.21
CA VAL A 136 3.06 10.01 3.14
C VAL A 136 3.98 9.82 4.36
N GLU A 137 4.68 10.89 4.80
CA GLU A 137 5.52 10.84 6.00
C GLU A 137 4.73 10.56 7.27
N VAL A 138 3.53 11.16 7.43
CA VAL A 138 2.62 10.84 8.53
C VAL A 138 2.29 9.36 8.54
N VAL A 139 1.88 8.79 7.40
CA VAL A 139 1.54 7.37 7.30
C VAL A 139 2.76 6.48 7.58
N TYR A 140 3.95 6.81 7.08
CA TYR A 140 5.17 6.05 7.38
C TYR A 140 5.52 6.09 8.87
N LYS A 141 5.33 7.23 9.54
CA LYS A 141 5.53 7.37 10.99
C LYS A 141 4.57 6.47 11.77
N ASP A 142 3.31 6.45 11.36
CA ASP A 142 2.30 5.58 11.98
C ASP A 142 2.65 4.10 11.79
N CYS A 143 3.11 3.73 10.59
CA CYS A 143 3.59 2.38 10.31
C CYS A 143 4.74 1.99 11.26
N ALA A 144 5.74 2.86 11.46
CA ALA A 144 6.86 2.59 12.36
C ALA A 144 6.41 2.40 13.81
N GLN A 145 5.35 3.11 14.25
CA GLN A 145 4.81 2.97 15.60
C GLN A 145 3.97 1.71 15.81
N VAL A 146 3.31 1.24 14.75
CA VAL A 146 2.39 0.09 14.82
C VAL A 146 3.11 -1.24 14.64
N LEU A 147 4.20 -1.25 13.88
CA LEU A 147 5.01 -2.45 13.65
C LEU A 147 5.71 -2.88 14.95
N GLY A 148 5.69 -4.18 15.22
CA GLY A 148 6.51 -4.78 16.28
C GLY A 148 7.98 -4.90 15.85
N ASP A 149 8.86 -5.20 16.82
CA ASP A 149 10.30 -5.36 16.60
C ASP A 149 10.61 -6.29 15.42
N GLY A 150 11.44 -5.84 14.51
CA GLY A 150 11.77 -6.56 13.28
C GLY A 150 10.65 -6.61 12.26
N GLY A 151 9.56 -5.87 12.48
CA GLY A 151 8.48 -5.72 11.53
C GLY A 151 8.89 -4.94 10.28
N MET A 152 8.11 -5.05 9.20
CA MET A 152 8.44 -4.40 7.95
C MET A 152 7.27 -3.68 7.30
N LEU A 153 7.57 -2.60 6.61
CA LEU A 153 6.72 -1.95 5.62
C LEU A 153 7.22 -2.29 4.22
N LEU A 154 6.29 -2.67 3.33
CA LEU A 154 6.52 -2.88 1.90
C LEU A 154 5.56 -1.98 1.13
N ASN A 155 6.07 -0.91 0.53
CA ASN A 155 5.27 0.02 -0.27
C ASN A 155 5.64 -0.10 -1.75
N GLY A 156 4.73 -0.67 -2.54
CA GLY A 156 4.83 -0.78 -3.99
C GLY A 156 4.02 0.32 -4.66
N ASP A 157 4.64 1.44 -5.02
CA ASP A 157 3.90 2.62 -5.46
C ASP A 157 4.53 3.33 -6.63
N PHE A 158 3.76 4.23 -7.24
CA PHE A 158 4.27 5.14 -8.25
C PHE A 158 5.33 6.07 -7.67
N ILE A 159 6.39 6.26 -8.44
CA ILE A 159 7.51 7.13 -8.07
C ILE A 159 7.74 8.20 -9.14
N LYS A 160 8.47 9.23 -8.76
CA LYS A 160 9.11 10.13 -9.68
C LYS A 160 10.52 9.60 -9.98
N PRO A 161 10.87 9.26 -11.23
CA PRO A 161 12.23 8.83 -11.57
C PRO A 161 13.24 9.94 -11.29
N ASP A 162 14.45 9.54 -10.95
CA ASP A 162 15.57 10.47 -10.87
C ASP A 162 15.78 11.20 -12.21
N LYS A 163 16.03 12.51 -12.13
CA LYS A 163 16.24 13.37 -13.31
C LYS A 163 15.02 13.57 -14.21
N ALA A 164 13.82 13.15 -13.77
CA ALA A 164 12.60 13.44 -14.52
C ALA A 164 12.39 14.95 -14.63
N ILE A 165 12.15 15.41 -15.86
CA ILE A 165 11.88 16.82 -16.18
C ILE A 165 10.40 17.17 -16.14
N TYR A 166 9.52 16.16 -16.01
CA TYR A 166 8.09 16.33 -15.93
C TYR A 166 7.63 16.65 -14.51
N GLU A 167 6.54 17.38 -14.40
CA GLU A 167 5.83 17.54 -13.14
C GLU A 167 4.99 16.29 -12.89
N TYR A 168 5.16 15.71 -11.72
CA TYR A 168 4.38 14.59 -11.22
C TYR A 168 3.45 15.07 -10.11
N GLU A 169 2.42 14.29 -9.81
CA GLU A 169 1.55 14.55 -8.67
C GLU A 169 2.39 14.65 -7.39
N PRO A 170 2.03 15.53 -6.43
CA PRO A 170 2.83 15.79 -5.23
C PRO A 170 3.13 14.55 -4.37
N GLY A 171 2.29 13.50 -4.47
CA GLY A 171 2.49 12.23 -3.79
C GLY A 171 3.51 11.31 -4.45
N ARG A 172 3.97 11.61 -5.67
CA ARG A 172 5.02 10.86 -6.38
C ARG A 172 6.36 11.56 -6.21
N PHE A 173 7.30 10.90 -5.57
CA PHE A 173 8.64 11.43 -5.35
C PHE A 173 9.72 10.36 -5.52
N GLU A 174 10.97 10.77 -5.51
CA GLU A 174 12.12 9.92 -5.82
C GLU A 174 12.31 8.82 -4.76
N ILE A 175 12.79 7.65 -5.16
CA ILE A 175 13.09 6.51 -4.29
C ILE A 175 14.00 6.95 -3.12
N ALA A 176 15.01 7.76 -3.38
CA ALA A 176 15.93 8.25 -2.35
C ALA A 176 15.20 9.05 -1.25
N LYS A 177 14.13 9.79 -1.60
CA LYS A 177 13.30 10.49 -0.63
C LYS A 177 12.45 9.55 0.21
N HIS A 178 11.86 8.50 -0.42
CA HIS A 178 11.15 7.47 0.34
C HIS A 178 12.06 6.81 1.38
N ILE A 179 13.27 6.41 0.98
CA ILE A 179 14.27 5.79 1.87
C ILE A 179 14.67 6.75 3.00
N ALA A 180 15.00 8.00 2.67
CA ALA A 180 15.38 9.00 3.68
C ALA A 180 14.23 9.29 4.66
N MET A 181 12.99 9.30 4.17
CA MET A 181 11.79 9.52 4.98
C MET A 181 11.55 8.35 5.95
N LEU A 182 11.64 7.12 5.47
CA LEU A 182 11.51 5.91 6.30
C LEU A 182 12.52 5.92 7.44
N CYS A 183 13.82 6.16 7.15
CA CYS A 183 14.84 6.26 8.21
C CYS A 183 14.55 7.40 9.18
N ARG A 184 14.09 8.55 8.71
CA ARG A 184 13.79 9.72 9.58
C ARG A 184 12.64 9.45 10.54
N VAL A 185 11.64 8.66 10.15
CA VAL A 185 10.47 8.41 10.99
C VAL A 185 10.61 7.19 11.91
N GLY A 186 11.74 6.48 11.88
CA GLY A 186 12.05 5.46 12.88
C GLY A 186 12.30 4.06 12.35
N PHE A 187 12.34 3.83 11.02
CA PHE A 187 12.81 2.55 10.50
C PHE A 187 14.33 2.45 10.64
N GLU A 188 14.83 1.31 11.13
CA GLU A 188 16.26 1.05 11.33
C GLU A 188 17.00 0.91 9.99
N SER A 189 16.33 0.34 9.00
CA SER A 189 16.84 0.22 7.63
C SER A 189 15.75 0.45 6.60
N ALA A 190 16.15 0.99 5.44
CA ALA A 190 15.26 1.15 4.29
C ALA A 190 16.03 0.94 2.99
N ASP A 191 15.41 0.27 2.02
CA ASP A 191 15.98 0.01 0.70
C ASP A 191 14.89 -0.10 -0.37
N CYS A 192 15.32 -0.15 -1.64
CA CYS A 192 14.45 -0.41 -2.78
C CYS A 192 14.67 -1.82 -3.29
N LEU A 193 13.62 -2.61 -3.32
CA LEU A 193 13.66 -4.02 -3.73
C LEU A 193 13.51 -4.21 -5.24
N LEU A 194 12.75 -3.32 -5.88
CA LEU A 194 12.37 -3.45 -7.29
C LEU A 194 12.02 -2.09 -7.86
N VAL A 195 12.44 -1.85 -9.10
CA VAL A 195 11.95 -0.73 -9.94
C VAL A 195 11.35 -1.34 -11.20
N LEU A 196 10.19 -0.87 -11.60
CA LEU A 196 9.46 -1.37 -12.75
C LEU A 196 9.01 -0.23 -13.66
N GLU A 197 8.98 -0.53 -14.97
CA GLU A 197 8.50 0.38 -16.03
C GLU A 197 9.15 1.77 -15.96
N GLU A 198 10.49 1.80 -15.77
CA GLU A 198 11.23 3.05 -15.72
C GLU A 198 11.23 3.73 -17.08
N GLU A 199 10.54 4.87 -17.17
CA GLU A 199 10.45 5.70 -18.37
C GLU A 199 10.66 7.17 -17.98
N ILE A 200 11.65 7.81 -18.58
CA ILE A 200 12.06 9.17 -18.22
C ILE A 200 11.66 10.18 -19.32
N GLU A 201 11.71 9.78 -20.60
CA GLU A 201 11.52 10.71 -21.71
C GLU A 201 10.07 11.02 -22.03
N SER A 202 9.20 10.01 -21.97
CA SER A 202 7.78 10.14 -22.32
C SER A 202 6.89 9.27 -21.42
N PRO A 203 6.92 9.45 -20.09
CA PRO A 203 6.19 8.60 -19.19
C PRO A 203 4.68 8.75 -19.32
N THR A 204 3.97 7.65 -19.19
CA THR A 204 2.53 7.65 -18.97
C THR A 204 2.23 7.70 -17.47
N ALA A 205 1.01 8.09 -17.10
CA ALA A 205 0.58 8.10 -15.70
C ALA A 205 0.65 6.73 -15.00
N ALA A 206 0.67 5.64 -15.78
CA ALA A 206 0.69 4.27 -15.26
C ALA A 206 2.08 3.65 -15.15
N GLN A 207 3.14 4.41 -15.44
CA GLN A 207 4.53 3.95 -15.41
C GLN A 207 5.30 4.49 -14.20
N ASN A 208 6.54 4.03 -14.05
CA ASN A 208 7.46 4.42 -12.99
C ASN A 208 6.95 4.06 -11.59
N TYR A 209 7.08 2.81 -11.21
CA TYR A 209 6.79 2.38 -9.85
C TYR A 209 7.90 1.51 -9.26
N ALA A 210 7.99 1.52 -7.95
CA ALA A 210 9.00 0.82 -7.20
C ALA A 210 8.41 0.17 -5.96
N CYS A 211 9.10 -0.86 -5.45
CA CYS A 211 8.84 -1.41 -4.13
C CYS A 211 9.94 -0.94 -3.18
N VAL A 212 9.58 -0.11 -2.20
CA VAL A 212 10.47 0.27 -1.10
C VAL A 212 10.13 -0.56 0.14
N ARG A 213 11.18 -0.92 0.89
CA ARG A 213 11.06 -1.64 2.16
C ARG A 213 11.64 -0.78 3.28
N GLY A 214 10.94 -0.76 4.43
CA GLY A 214 11.46 -0.30 5.71
C GLY A 214 11.38 -1.42 6.75
N VAL A 215 12.36 -1.54 7.64
CA VAL A 215 12.37 -2.50 8.75
C VAL A 215 12.60 -1.74 10.05
N VAL A 216 11.76 -2.00 11.08
CA VAL A 216 11.89 -1.45 12.44
C VAL A 216 12.61 -2.42 13.36
#